data_2c2472a894f3ccb138f99aedaa57b258
#
_entry.id   2c2472a894f3ccb138f99aedaa57b258
#
_cell.length_a   1.000
_cell.length_b   1.000
_cell.length_c   1.000
_cell.angle_alpha   90.00
_cell.angle_beta   90.00
_cell.angle_gamma   90.00
#
_symmetry.space_group_name_H-M   'P 1'
#
loop_
_entity.id
_entity.type
_entity.pdbx_description
1 polymer ?
#
loop_
_entity_poly.entity_id
_entity_poly.type
_entity_poly.pdbx_seq_one_letter_code
_entity_poly.pdbx_strand_id
1 'polypeptide(L)'
;MGRQSESGLPVEPVYGPGQPPGFDPATQLGSPGEFPFTRGIYPGMYTSRPWTIRQYAGFASARESNERYHQLIAAGTTGLSVAFDLPTQMGYDSDAPAAQGEVGKVGVAIDSVADMAVLLDRIPLDQVSTSMTINAPAAVLLLLYQLVAERQNVAATALTGTIQNDVLKEYIARGTYIYPPEPSLRLVADTFAYCRREMPRWHPISISGYHMAEAGATPAQEIAFTLANAKEYVRAALGAGLAVDDFAPRLSFFFVARTTLIEEVAKFRAARRMWAAIMRDEFGAADPRSQMLRFHTQTAGVQLTAQQPEVNIARVTVQALAAVLGGTQSLHTNAYDEAIALPSAQAARLALRTQQVLAHETDLTATADPFAGSYAVESMTDDVEAAADRKSVV
;
A
#
# COMPACT_ATOMS: atom_id res chain seq x y z
N MET A 1 30.70 5.48 19.11
CA MET A 1 29.26 5.18 19.20
C MET A 1 28.95 4.17 18.12
N GLY A 2 28.26 3.07 18.43
CA GLY A 2 27.80 2.12 17.44
C GLY A 2 26.81 2.76 16.46
N ARG A 3 26.73 2.27 15.23
CA ARG A 3 25.73 2.73 14.25
C ARG A 3 24.34 2.26 14.70
N GLN A 4 23.33 3.10 14.49
CA GLN A 4 21.92 2.77 14.73
C GLN A 4 21.14 2.88 13.44
N SER A 5 20.09 2.07 13.33
CA SER A 5 19.07 2.15 12.28
C SER A 5 18.11 3.32 12.53
N GLU A 6 17.17 3.60 11.62
CA GLU A 6 16.12 4.63 11.80
C GLU A 6 15.20 4.31 13.00
N SER A 7 15.00 3.03 13.31
CA SER A 7 14.24 2.59 14.50
C SER A 7 15.05 2.69 15.80
N GLY A 8 16.30 3.15 15.76
CA GLY A 8 17.21 3.21 16.91
C GLY A 8 17.81 1.87 17.31
N LEU A 9 17.71 0.86 16.45
CA LEU A 9 18.25 -0.48 16.70
C LEU A 9 19.76 -0.49 16.45
N PRO A 10 20.57 -1.22 17.28
CA PRO A 10 22.01 -1.32 17.06
C PRO A 10 22.30 -2.05 15.75
N VAL A 11 23.30 -1.54 15.01
CA VAL A 11 23.78 -2.16 13.76
C VAL A 11 25.23 -2.55 13.95
N GLU A 12 25.49 -3.85 13.88
CA GLU A 12 26.86 -4.37 14.00
C GLU A 12 27.66 -4.14 12.71
N PRO A 13 28.96 -3.86 12.80
CA PRO A 13 29.81 -3.70 11.62
C PRO A 13 29.98 -5.01 10.83
N VAL A 14 29.83 -6.16 11.50
CA VAL A 14 29.92 -7.50 10.90
C VAL A 14 28.90 -8.41 11.57
N TYR A 15 28.13 -9.11 10.77
CA TYR A 15 27.26 -10.21 11.19
C TYR A 15 27.86 -11.53 10.73
N GLY A 16 27.72 -12.59 11.53
CA GLY A 16 28.34 -13.89 11.25
C GLY A 16 27.46 -15.09 11.64
N PRO A 17 28.00 -16.31 11.45
CA PRO A 17 27.28 -17.52 11.85
C PRO A 17 26.85 -17.48 13.31
N GLY A 18 25.61 -17.85 13.58
CA GLY A 18 25.00 -17.76 14.92
C GLY A 18 24.25 -16.46 15.19
N GLN A 19 24.08 -15.61 14.20
CA GLN A 19 23.23 -14.42 14.24
C GLN A 19 22.06 -14.53 13.24
N PRO A 20 20.81 -14.23 13.67
CA PRO A 20 20.43 -13.97 15.06
C PRO A 20 20.56 -15.22 15.95
N PRO A 21 20.73 -15.08 17.28
CA PRO A 21 20.81 -16.22 18.18
C PRO A 21 19.55 -17.11 18.11
N GLY A 22 19.76 -18.43 17.97
CA GLY A 22 18.65 -19.37 17.88
C GLY A 22 17.91 -19.37 16.55
N PHE A 23 18.45 -18.75 15.51
CA PHE A 23 17.83 -18.72 14.19
C PHE A 23 17.65 -20.12 13.61
N ASP A 24 16.40 -20.47 13.34
CA ASP A 24 16.02 -21.69 12.66
C ASP A 24 15.36 -21.37 11.32
N PRO A 25 16.04 -21.61 10.19
CA PRO A 25 15.50 -21.33 8.86
C PRO A 25 14.19 -22.07 8.56
N ALA A 26 13.97 -23.23 9.13
CA ALA A 26 12.77 -24.02 8.87
C ALA A 26 11.50 -23.37 9.44
N THR A 27 11.60 -22.77 10.62
CA THR A 27 10.46 -22.16 11.32
C THR A 27 10.33 -20.65 11.08
N GLN A 28 11.45 -19.95 10.91
CA GLN A 28 11.46 -18.48 10.79
C GLN A 28 11.42 -17.99 9.34
N LEU A 29 11.96 -18.75 8.40
CA LEU A 29 11.88 -18.43 6.98
C LEU A 29 10.77 -19.20 6.25
N GLY A 30 10.76 -20.52 6.36
CA GLY A 30 9.90 -21.40 5.56
C GLY A 30 10.20 -21.30 4.07
N SER A 31 9.26 -21.75 3.25
CA SER A 31 9.28 -21.56 1.79
C SER A 31 8.48 -20.31 1.40
N PRO A 32 8.80 -19.65 0.27
CA PRO A 32 7.93 -18.62 -0.28
C PRO A 32 6.50 -19.17 -0.50
N GLY A 33 5.49 -18.42 -0.09
CA GLY A 33 4.09 -18.82 -0.21
C GLY A 33 3.56 -19.69 0.94
N GLU A 34 4.39 -20.03 1.92
CA GLU A 34 4.03 -20.83 3.09
C GLU A 34 4.20 -20.01 4.38
N PHE A 35 3.42 -20.38 5.43
CA PHE A 35 3.59 -19.80 6.75
C PHE A 35 5.06 -19.95 7.23
N PRO A 36 5.66 -18.92 7.82
CA PRO A 36 5.12 -17.63 8.25
C PRO A 36 5.19 -16.52 7.18
N PHE A 37 5.36 -16.84 5.91
CA PHE A 37 5.43 -15.92 4.77
C PHE A 37 6.60 -14.93 4.81
N THR A 38 7.62 -15.17 5.59
CA THR A 38 8.80 -14.30 5.72
C THR A 38 9.42 -14.02 4.34
N ARG A 39 9.51 -15.04 3.49
CA ARG A 39 10.12 -14.98 2.15
C ARG A 39 9.18 -14.53 1.04
N GLY A 40 7.93 -14.18 1.37
CA GLY A 40 6.92 -13.75 0.40
C GLY A 40 5.64 -14.57 0.47
N ILE A 41 4.55 -13.99 -0.05
CA ILE A 41 3.20 -14.57 0.07
C ILE A 41 2.83 -15.54 -1.06
N TYR A 42 3.64 -15.64 -2.11
CA TYR A 42 3.42 -16.56 -3.23
C TYR A 42 4.64 -17.45 -3.46
N PRO A 43 4.46 -18.72 -3.89
CA PRO A 43 5.59 -19.62 -4.12
C PRO A 43 6.61 -19.10 -5.13
N GLY A 44 6.13 -18.52 -6.23
CA GLY A 44 6.99 -18.00 -7.27
C GLY A 44 7.37 -16.53 -7.12
N MET A 45 6.67 -15.79 -6.27
CA MET A 45 6.84 -14.34 -6.18
C MET A 45 7.01 -13.68 -7.56
N TYR A 46 8.05 -12.91 -7.78
CA TYR A 46 8.28 -12.21 -9.06
C TYR A 46 8.74 -13.12 -10.20
N THR A 47 9.22 -14.33 -9.91
CA THR A 47 9.56 -15.30 -10.96
C THR A 47 8.34 -15.73 -11.76
N SER A 48 7.15 -15.67 -11.14
CA SER A 48 5.87 -15.98 -11.78
C SER A 48 5.18 -14.73 -12.32
N ARG A 49 5.22 -13.62 -11.58
CA ARG A 49 4.59 -12.36 -11.96
C ARG A 49 5.26 -11.21 -11.22
N PRO A 50 5.81 -10.21 -11.93
CA PRO A 50 6.31 -8.98 -11.33
C PRO A 50 5.21 -8.23 -10.55
N TRP A 51 5.62 -7.30 -9.71
CA TRP A 51 4.69 -6.40 -9.01
C TRP A 51 3.86 -5.57 -9.99
N THR A 52 2.68 -5.14 -9.56
CA THR A 52 1.85 -4.24 -10.35
C THR A 52 2.51 -2.85 -10.34
N ILE A 53 2.88 -2.36 -11.51
CA ILE A 53 3.41 -1.00 -11.69
C ILE A 53 2.24 -0.04 -11.64
N ARG A 54 2.26 0.88 -10.66
CA ARG A 54 1.27 1.94 -10.48
C ARG A 54 1.96 3.30 -10.47
N GLN A 55 1.25 4.31 -10.99
CA GLN A 55 1.59 5.70 -10.78
C GLN A 55 0.37 6.40 -10.18
N TYR A 56 0.54 6.97 -9.00
CA TYR A 56 -0.48 7.75 -8.31
C TYR A 56 -0.71 9.04 -9.10
N ALA A 57 -1.90 9.22 -9.63
CA ALA A 57 -2.22 10.32 -10.50
C ALA A 57 -3.67 10.77 -10.32
N GLY A 58 -3.87 12.07 -10.38
CA GLY A 58 -5.15 12.75 -10.33
C GLY A 58 -4.86 14.24 -10.15
N PHE A 59 -5.47 15.07 -10.98
CA PHE A 59 -5.33 16.52 -10.90
C PHE A 59 -6.44 17.19 -11.69
N ALA A 60 -6.73 18.45 -11.35
CA ALA A 60 -7.68 19.27 -12.05
C ALA A 60 -9.05 18.59 -12.30
N SER A 61 -9.46 18.45 -13.53
CA SER A 61 -10.74 17.88 -13.92
C SER A 61 -10.68 16.36 -14.17
N ALA A 62 -11.84 15.72 -14.13
CA ALA A 62 -11.99 14.32 -14.48
C ALA A 62 -11.50 14.01 -15.91
N ARG A 63 -11.68 14.93 -16.85
CA ARG A 63 -11.23 14.79 -18.24
C ARG A 63 -9.70 14.80 -18.35
N GLU A 64 -9.03 15.75 -17.73
CA GLU A 64 -7.56 15.86 -17.76
C GLU A 64 -6.93 14.64 -17.07
N SER A 65 -7.51 14.18 -15.97
CA SER A 65 -7.08 12.95 -15.28
C SER A 65 -7.29 11.70 -16.14
N ASN A 66 -8.42 11.59 -16.86
CA ASN A 66 -8.68 10.52 -17.82
C ASN A 66 -7.62 10.46 -18.93
N GLU A 67 -7.30 11.60 -19.54
CA GLU A 67 -6.26 11.70 -20.57
C GLU A 67 -4.89 11.21 -20.03
N ARG A 68 -4.56 11.59 -18.80
CA ARG A 68 -3.35 11.11 -18.12
C ARG A 68 -3.38 9.60 -17.91
N TYR A 69 -4.50 9.01 -17.51
CA TYR A 69 -4.60 7.56 -17.34
C TYR A 69 -4.40 6.81 -18.65
N HIS A 70 -4.96 7.28 -19.76
CA HIS A 70 -4.70 6.70 -21.07
C HIS A 70 -3.21 6.76 -21.45
N GLN A 71 -2.52 7.89 -21.18
CA GLN A 71 -1.08 8.02 -21.41
C GLN A 71 -0.27 7.04 -20.56
N LEU A 72 -0.61 6.87 -19.28
CA LEU A 72 0.07 5.95 -18.38
C LEU A 72 -0.12 4.49 -18.79
N ILE A 73 -1.34 4.09 -19.16
CA ILE A 73 -1.64 2.75 -19.66
C ILE A 73 -0.84 2.49 -20.95
N ALA A 74 -0.86 3.41 -21.91
CA ALA A 74 -0.10 3.30 -23.15
C ALA A 74 1.43 3.23 -22.90
N ALA A 75 1.92 3.83 -21.81
CA ALA A 75 3.33 3.78 -21.41
C ALA A 75 3.71 2.52 -20.62
N GLY A 76 2.76 1.60 -20.34
CA GLY A 76 3.02 0.31 -19.70
C GLY A 76 2.69 0.25 -18.21
N THR A 77 1.92 1.20 -17.67
CA THR A 77 1.35 1.06 -16.33
C THR A 77 0.33 -0.08 -16.33
N THR A 78 0.43 -0.98 -15.34
CA THR A 78 -0.40 -2.20 -15.31
C THR A 78 -1.60 -2.11 -14.36
N GLY A 79 -1.76 -0.96 -13.68
CA GLY A 79 -2.91 -0.65 -12.84
C GLY A 79 -3.00 0.84 -12.55
N LEU A 80 -4.22 1.35 -12.41
CA LEU A 80 -4.47 2.75 -12.09
C LEU A 80 -4.38 3.00 -10.58
N SER A 81 -3.97 4.22 -10.21
CA SER A 81 -4.05 4.72 -8.85
C SER A 81 -4.60 6.14 -8.88
N VAL A 82 -5.81 6.32 -8.35
CA VAL A 82 -6.57 7.57 -8.42
C VAL A 82 -6.30 8.43 -7.19
N ALA A 83 -5.83 9.66 -7.43
CA ALA A 83 -5.73 10.70 -6.43
C ALA A 83 -6.97 11.59 -6.50
N PHE A 84 -7.73 11.69 -5.40
CA PHE A 84 -8.85 12.61 -5.27
C PHE A 84 -8.43 13.90 -4.59
N ASP A 85 -9.09 15.00 -4.95
CA ASP A 85 -8.85 16.29 -4.30
C ASP A 85 -9.37 16.33 -2.85
N LEU A 86 -8.99 17.37 -2.12
CA LEU A 86 -9.36 17.48 -0.72
C LEU A 86 -10.88 17.60 -0.49
N PRO A 87 -11.64 18.39 -1.29
CA PRO A 87 -13.11 18.41 -1.16
C PRO A 87 -13.75 17.02 -1.31
N THR A 88 -13.40 16.26 -2.33
CA THR A 88 -13.87 14.89 -2.53
C THR A 88 -13.53 14.00 -1.32
N GLN A 89 -12.31 14.13 -0.78
CA GLN A 89 -11.89 13.35 0.39
C GLN A 89 -12.66 13.71 1.67
N MET A 90 -13.11 14.96 1.79
CA MET A 90 -13.89 15.47 2.91
C MET A 90 -15.41 15.36 2.71
N GLY A 91 -15.86 14.85 1.54
CA GLY A 91 -17.27 14.71 1.22
C GLY A 91 -17.98 16.02 0.91
N TYR A 92 -17.24 17.01 0.39
CA TYR A 92 -17.80 18.26 -0.12
C TYR A 92 -17.93 18.22 -1.64
N ASP A 93 -19.03 18.77 -2.14
CA ASP A 93 -19.17 19.07 -3.56
C ASP A 93 -18.28 20.28 -3.94
N SER A 94 -17.88 20.36 -5.21
CA SER A 94 -16.94 21.37 -5.70
C SER A 94 -17.47 22.79 -5.59
N ASP A 95 -18.79 23.00 -5.52
CA ASP A 95 -19.44 24.31 -5.36
C ASP A 95 -19.66 24.72 -3.90
N ALA A 96 -19.31 23.83 -2.94
CA ALA A 96 -19.42 24.15 -1.53
C ALA A 96 -18.45 25.29 -1.15
N PRO A 97 -18.87 26.26 -0.30
CA PRO A 97 -17.97 27.33 0.13
C PRO A 97 -16.66 26.83 0.77
N ALA A 98 -16.70 25.68 1.46
CA ALA A 98 -15.54 25.05 2.11
C ALA A 98 -14.55 24.44 1.09
N ALA A 99 -14.98 24.18 -0.16
CA ALA A 99 -14.15 23.62 -1.22
C ALA A 99 -13.35 24.71 -2.00
N GLN A 100 -13.66 25.99 -1.78
CA GLN A 100 -13.07 27.08 -2.54
C GLN A 100 -11.54 27.11 -2.44
N GLY A 101 -10.87 27.05 -3.58
CA GLY A 101 -9.41 27.08 -3.67
C GLY A 101 -8.71 25.74 -3.52
N GLU A 102 -9.47 24.63 -3.26
CA GLU A 102 -8.90 23.29 -3.12
C GLU A 102 -9.37 22.31 -4.23
N VAL A 103 -10.39 22.69 -5.00
CA VAL A 103 -10.95 21.86 -6.09
C VAL A 103 -9.90 21.57 -7.16
N GLY A 104 -9.65 20.28 -7.41
CA GLY A 104 -8.71 19.82 -8.44
C GLY A 104 -7.22 20.06 -8.13
N LYS A 105 -6.86 20.57 -6.95
CA LYS A 105 -5.50 21.04 -6.62
C LYS A 105 -4.51 19.90 -6.34
N VAL A 106 -4.89 18.90 -5.55
CA VAL A 106 -4.02 17.79 -5.15
C VAL A 106 -4.54 16.43 -5.63
N GLY A 107 -5.56 16.44 -6.45
CA GLY A 107 -6.23 15.27 -6.99
C GLY A 107 -7.39 15.67 -7.87
N VAL A 108 -8.13 14.71 -8.38
CA VAL A 108 -9.32 14.94 -9.23
C VAL A 108 -10.56 15.18 -8.38
N ALA A 109 -11.36 16.18 -8.75
CA ALA A 109 -12.66 16.45 -8.15
C ALA A 109 -13.72 15.49 -8.73
N ILE A 110 -14.45 14.80 -7.84
CA ILE A 110 -15.56 13.89 -8.20
C ILE A 110 -16.75 14.19 -7.29
N ASP A 111 -17.76 14.87 -7.84
CA ASP A 111 -18.97 15.23 -7.12
C ASP A 111 -20.10 14.23 -7.39
N SER A 112 -20.06 13.55 -8.55
CA SER A 112 -21.16 12.73 -9.01
C SER A 112 -20.72 11.53 -9.85
N VAL A 113 -21.69 10.65 -10.15
CA VAL A 113 -21.49 9.55 -11.10
C VAL A 113 -21.16 10.03 -12.53
N ALA A 114 -21.52 11.27 -12.89
CA ALA A 114 -21.18 11.85 -14.17
C ALA A 114 -19.68 12.15 -14.26
N ASP A 115 -19.10 12.72 -13.22
CA ASP A 115 -17.66 12.99 -13.14
C ASP A 115 -16.86 11.68 -13.12
N MET A 116 -17.31 10.69 -12.35
CA MET A 116 -16.71 9.37 -12.35
C MET A 116 -16.78 8.70 -13.72
N ALA A 117 -17.87 8.90 -14.48
CA ALA A 117 -17.99 8.39 -15.83
C ALA A 117 -17.01 9.06 -16.81
N VAL A 118 -16.79 10.37 -16.66
CA VAL A 118 -15.77 11.09 -17.44
C VAL A 118 -14.36 10.62 -17.08
N LEU A 119 -14.08 10.45 -15.77
CA LEU A 119 -12.78 9.99 -15.28
C LEU A 119 -12.40 8.62 -15.86
N LEU A 120 -13.37 7.72 -15.98
CA LEU A 120 -13.15 6.33 -16.40
C LEU A 120 -13.56 6.06 -17.86
N ASP A 121 -13.81 7.11 -18.65
CA ASP A 121 -14.20 6.97 -20.04
C ASP A 121 -13.18 6.12 -20.82
N ARG A 122 -13.67 5.07 -21.48
CA ARG A 122 -12.89 4.12 -22.30
C ARG A 122 -11.73 3.42 -21.55
N ILE A 123 -11.72 3.41 -20.22
CA ILE A 123 -10.80 2.59 -19.45
C ILE A 123 -11.39 1.16 -19.36
N PRO A 124 -10.65 0.10 -19.75
CA PRO A 124 -11.15 -1.27 -19.69
C PRO A 124 -11.13 -1.78 -18.25
N LEU A 125 -12.22 -1.54 -17.50
CA LEU A 125 -12.30 -1.78 -16.04
C LEU A 125 -12.26 -3.27 -15.66
N ASP A 126 -12.52 -4.16 -16.58
CA ASP A 126 -12.37 -5.62 -16.44
C ASP A 126 -10.91 -6.09 -16.56
N GLN A 127 -10.03 -5.29 -17.16
CA GLN A 127 -8.63 -5.61 -17.44
C GLN A 127 -7.66 -4.82 -16.58
N VAL A 128 -8.01 -3.60 -16.20
CA VAL A 128 -7.17 -2.69 -15.44
C VAL A 128 -7.60 -2.66 -13.98
N SER A 129 -6.71 -3.08 -13.07
CA SER A 129 -6.96 -2.97 -11.64
C SER A 129 -6.89 -1.50 -11.20
N THR A 130 -7.91 -1.03 -10.49
CA THR A 130 -7.99 0.38 -10.05
C THR A 130 -7.84 0.51 -8.54
N SER A 131 -6.87 1.30 -8.09
CA SER A 131 -6.72 1.70 -6.69
C SER A 131 -7.25 3.11 -6.50
N MET A 132 -8.10 3.31 -5.50
CA MET A 132 -8.66 4.61 -5.15
C MET A 132 -8.18 5.02 -3.75
N THR A 133 -7.42 6.12 -3.68
CA THR A 133 -6.95 6.67 -2.41
C THR A 133 -8.04 7.53 -1.79
N ILE A 134 -8.99 6.86 -1.14
CA ILE A 134 -10.17 7.48 -0.53
C ILE A 134 -10.51 6.77 0.78
N ASN A 135 -10.92 7.51 1.80
CA ASN A 135 -11.15 6.99 3.16
C ASN A 135 -12.57 7.26 3.66
N ALA A 136 -12.86 8.40 4.24
CA ALA A 136 -14.18 8.67 4.80
C ALA A 136 -15.36 8.46 3.81
N PRO A 137 -15.32 8.99 2.56
CA PRO A 137 -16.35 8.74 1.55
C PRO A 137 -16.09 7.49 0.69
N ALA A 138 -15.20 6.58 1.10
CA ALA A 138 -14.78 5.42 0.30
C ALA A 138 -15.94 4.55 -0.21
N ALA A 139 -16.95 4.31 0.62
CA ALA A 139 -18.12 3.52 0.23
C ALA A 139 -18.90 4.18 -0.92
N VAL A 140 -19.05 5.51 -0.89
CA VAL A 140 -19.73 6.27 -1.95
C VAL A 140 -18.93 6.18 -3.26
N LEU A 141 -17.62 6.46 -3.22
CA LEU A 141 -16.77 6.42 -4.41
C LEU A 141 -16.69 5.00 -5.01
N LEU A 142 -16.72 3.96 -4.18
CA LEU A 142 -16.79 2.56 -4.65
C LEU A 142 -18.08 2.30 -5.43
N LEU A 143 -19.22 2.77 -4.91
CA LEU A 143 -20.50 2.61 -5.60
C LEU A 143 -20.57 3.42 -6.89
N LEU A 144 -20.02 4.65 -6.94
CA LEU A 144 -19.91 5.41 -8.17
C LEU A 144 -19.06 4.69 -9.23
N TYR A 145 -17.93 4.10 -8.80
CA TYR A 145 -17.06 3.29 -9.65
C TYR A 145 -17.81 2.07 -10.22
N GLN A 146 -18.53 1.33 -9.38
CA GLN A 146 -19.33 0.19 -9.81
C GLN A 146 -20.43 0.59 -10.81
N LEU A 147 -21.17 1.67 -10.53
CA LEU A 147 -22.22 2.17 -11.43
C LEU A 147 -21.66 2.54 -12.82
N VAL A 148 -20.46 3.12 -12.87
CA VAL A 148 -19.79 3.40 -14.17
C VAL A 148 -19.40 2.11 -14.87
N ALA A 149 -18.86 1.12 -14.14
CA ALA A 149 -18.52 -0.18 -14.71
C ALA A 149 -19.76 -0.88 -15.31
N GLU A 150 -20.88 -0.87 -14.59
CA GLU A 150 -22.17 -1.41 -15.08
C GLU A 150 -22.64 -0.71 -16.36
N ARG A 151 -22.51 0.63 -16.43
CA ARG A 151 -22.81 1.40 -17.67
C ARG A 151 -21.89 1.03 -18.84
N GLN A 152 -20.67 0.57 -18.54
CA GLN A 152 -19.73 0.03 -19.53
C GLN A 152 -19.93 -1.47 -19.82
N ASN A 153 -21.00 -2.08 -19.31
CA ASN A 153 -21.30 -3.50 -19.37
C ASN A 153 -20.24 -4.40 -18.73
N VAL A 154 -19.57 -3.91 -17.70
CA VAL A 154 -18.63 -4.69 -16.88
C VAL A 154 -19.32 -5.10 -15.58
N ALA A 155 -19.41 -6.42 -15.33
CA ALA A 155 -20.02 -6.94 -14.12
C ALA A 155 -19.19 -6.59 -12.88
N ALA A 156 -19.85 -6.26 -11.76
CA ALA A 156 -19.19 -5.98 -10.48
C ALA A 156 -18.24 -7.10 -10.03
N THR A 157 -18.60 -8.36 -10.32
CA THR A 157 -17.79 -9.55 -10.01
C THR A 157 -16.48 -9.64 -10.81
N ALA A 158 -16.35 -8.91 -11.93
CA ALA A 158 -15.14 -8.85 -12.73
C ALA A 158 -14.15 -7.78 -12.23
N LEU A 159 -14.64 -6.78 -11.49
CA LEU A 159 -13.85 -5.64 -11.05
C LEU A 159 -12.74 -6.06 -10.08
N THR A 160 -11.55 -5.54 -10.33
CA THR A 160 -10.38 -5.74 -9.48
C THR A 160 -9.79 -4.39 -9.08
N GLY A 161 -9.43 -4.26 -7.84
CA GLY A 161 -8.88 -3.00 -7.34
C GLY A 161 -8.92 -2.92 -5.82
N THR A 162 -8.78 -1.70 -5.33
CA THR A 162 -8.74 -1.41 -3.90
C THR A 162 -9.30 -0.02 -3.65
N ILE A 163 -10.06 0.14 -2.59
CA ILE A 163 -10.25 1.44 -1.91
C ILE A 163 -9.36 1.47 -0.68
N GLN A 164 -8.83 2.64 -0.31
CA GLN A 164 -7.99 2.71 0.89
C GLN A 164 -8.83 2.44 2.13
N ASN A 165 -9.92 3.17 2.34
CA ASN A 165 -10.93 2.91 3.39
C ASN A 165 -10.33 2.71 4.81
N ASP A 166 -9.13 3.25 5.02
CA ASP A 166 -8.41 3.21 6.29
C ASP A 166 -8.70 4.49 7.08
N VAL A 167 -9.76 4.47 7.85
CA VAL A 167 -10.22 5.65 8.60
C VAL A 167 -9.41 5.88 9.87
N LEU A 168 -8.88 4.84 10.52
CA LEU A 168 -8.15 4.98 11.78
C LEU A 168 -6.88 5.82 11.63
N LYS A 169 -6.13 5.65 10.52
CA LYS A 169 -4.93 6.45 10.28
C LYS A 169 -5.24 7.93 10.03
N GLU A 170 -6.47 8.26 9.63
CA GLU A 170 -6.88 9.65 9.46
C GLU A 170 -6.92 10.40 10.79
N TYR A 171 -7.35 9.75 11.88
CA TYR A 171 -7.32 10.34 13.22
C TYR A 171 -5.90 10.46 13.79
N ILE A 172 -4.97 9.63 13.32
CA ILE A 172 -3.60 9.56 13.84
C ILE A 172 -2.67 10.51 13.10
N ALA A 173 -2.71 10.55 11.76
CA ALA A 173 -1.65 11.16 10.96
C ALA A 173 -2.12 12.13 9.87
N ARG A 174 -3.31 11.96 9.27
CA ARG A 174 -3.67 12.69 8.05
C ARG A 174 -4.77 13.74 8.23
N GLY A 175 -5.79 13.47 9.04
CA GLY A 175 -6.81 14.44 9.41
C GLY A 175 -8.02 14.57 8.48
N THR A 176 -8.13 13.75 7.43
CA THR A 176 -9.27 13.80 6.48
C THR A 176 -10.38 12.81 6.87
N TYR A 177 -10.96 12.98 8.04
CA TYR A 177 -12.10 12.20 8.52
C TYR A 177 -13.40 13.04 8.52
N ILE A 178 -14.54 12.37 8.38
CA ILE A 178 -15.88 12.99 8.39
C ILE A 178 -16.63 12.61 9.66
N TYR A 179 -16.64 11.33 10.02
CA TYR A 179 -17.38 10.78 11.15
C TYR A 179 -16.47 10.45 12.33
N PRO A 180 -17.00 10.34 13.56
CA PRO A 180 -16.28 9.75 14.69
C PRO A 180 -15.82 8.30 14.41
N PRO A 181 -14.88 7.73 15.20
CA PRO A 181 -14.32 6.40 14.93
C PRO A 181 -15.35 5.28 14.81
N GLU A 182 -16.32 5.19 15.74
CA GLU A 182 -17.28 4.09 15.78
C GLU A 182 -18.20 4.04 14.54
N PRO A 183 -18.87 5.12 14.10
CA PRO A 183 -19.62 5.12 12.83
C PRO A 183 -18.72 4.85 11.61
N SER A 184 -17.49 5.31 11.62
CA SER A 184 -16.53 5.05 10.54
C SER A 184 -16.18 3.57 10.45
N LEU A 185 -15.91 2.90 11.57
CA LEU A 185 -15.62 1.45 11.60
C LEU A 185 -16.84 0.64 11.15
N ARG A 186 -18.07 1.07 11.49
CA ARG A 186 -19.29 0.43 10.96
C ARG A 186 -19.34 0.49 9.43
N LEU A 187 -19.09 1.65 8.83
CA LEU A 187 -19.05 1.79 7.36
C LEU A 187 -17.99 0.91 6.72
N VAL A 188 -16.84 0.76 7.36
CA VAL A 188 -15.77 -0.17 6.89
C VAL A 188 -16.28 -1.61 6.91
N ALA A 189 -16.90 -2.06 8.01
CA ALA A 189 -17.45 -3.42 8.12
C ALA A 189 -18.57 -3.67 7.11
N ASP A 190 -19.47 -2.69 6.90
CA ASP A 190 -20.53 -2.75 5.87
C ASP A 190 -19.92 -2.88 4.47
N THR A 191 -18.82 -2.17 4.19
CA THR A 191 -18.10 -2.27 2.92
C THR A 191 -17.49 -3.66 2.73
N PHE A 192 -16.94 -4.28 3.79
CA PHE A 192 -16.44 -5.66 3.73
C PHE A 192 -17.54 -6.65 3.37
N ALA A 193 -18.70 -6.54 4.06
CA ALA A 193 -19.87 -7.38 3.79
C ALA A 193 -20.40 -7.21 2.36
N TYR A 194 -20.42 -5.97 1.87
CA TYR A 194 -20.83 -5.65 0.49
C TYR A 194 -19.86 -6.26 -0.53
N CYS A 195 -18.58 -6.00 -0.40
CA CYS A 195 -17.55 -6.48 -1.35
C CYS A 195 -17.49 -8.01 -1.38
N ARG A 196 -17.65 -8.68 -0.23
CA ARG A 196 -17.72 -10.15 -0.19
C ARG A 196 -18.81 -10.70 -1.10
N ARG A 197 -19.97 -10.05 -1.15
CA ARG A 197 -21.14 -10.50 -1.88
C ARG A 197 -21.16 -10.06 -3.34
N GLU A 198 -20.91 -8.77 -3.58
CA GLU A 198 -21.11 -8.14 -4.89
C GLU A 198 -19.82 -8.01 -5.70
N MET A 199 -18.68 -7.82 -5.02
CA MET A 199 -17.37 -7.55 -5.65
C MET A 199 -16.27 -8.47 -5.10
N PRO A 200 -16.38 -9.81 -5.25
CA PRO A 200 -15.52 -10.78 -4.54
C PRO A 200 -14.03 -10.70 -4.89
N ARG A 201 -13.67 -9.98 -5.95
CA ARG A 201 -12.28 -9.77 -6.36
C ARG A 201 -11.69 -8.43 -5.87
N TRP A 202 -12.52 -7.58 -5.25
CA TRP A 202 -12.12 -6.28 -4.75
C TRP A 202 -11.44 -6.36 -3.38
N HIS A 203 -10.45 -5.51 -3.14
CA HIS A 203 -9.84 -5.31 -1.84
C HIS A 203 -10.54 -4.13 -1.13
N PRO A 204 -11.36 -4.38 -0.11
CA PRO A 204 -12.21 -3.34 0.48
C PRO A 204 -11.47 -2.41 1.43
N ILE A 205 -10.18 -2.66 1.67
CA ILE A 205 -9.32 -1.83 2.51
C ILE A 205 -7.86 -1.95 2.09
N SER A 206 -7.10 -0.86 2.30
CA SER A 206 -5.64 -0.85 2.25
C SER A 206 -5.13 -0.15 3.50
N ILE A 207 -4.80 -0.93 4.53
CA ILE A 207 -4.42 -0.46 5.86
C ILE A 207 -3.03 0.16 5.79
N SER A 208 -2.93 1.45 6.13
CA SER A 208 -1.81 2.28 5.71
C SER A 208 -0.88 2.70 6.85
N GLY A 209 0.35 2.20 6.80
CA GLY A 209 1.49 2.73 7.57
C GLY A 209 2.16 3.93 6.89
N TYR A 210 2.01 4.05 5.57
CA TYR A 210 2.67 5.08 4.77
C TYR A 210 2.53 6.50 5.35
N HIS A 211 1.30 6.93 5.68
CA HIS A 211 1.06 8.29 6.17
C HIS A 211 1.64 8.53 7.56
N MET A 212 1.65 7.50 8.42
CA MET A 212 2.30 7.58 9.73
C MET A 212 3.82 7.69 9.59
N ALA A 213 4.40 6.96 8.64
CA ALA A 213 5.82 7.04 8.31
C ALA A 213 6.21 8.40 7.73
N GLU A 214 5.40 8.98 6.81
CA GLU A 214 5.60 10.34 6.28
C GLU A 214 5.45 11.41 7.37
N ALA A 215 4.68 11.14 8.45
CA ALA A 215 4.57 11.98 9.63
C ALA A 215 5.69 11.75 10.67
N GLY A 216 6.66 10.87 10.40
CA GLY A 216 7.86 10.68 11.23
C GLY A 216 7.93 9.38 12.02
N ALA A 217 6.98 8.44 11.86
CA ALA A 217 7.08 7.13 12.49
C ALA A 217 8.30 6.36 11.95
N THR A 218 9.03 5.70 12.82
CA THR A 218 10.16 4.82 12.46
C THR A 218 9.64 3.54 11.79
N PRO A 219 10.49 2.75 11.08
CA PRO A 219 10.08 1.49 10.47
C PRO A 219 9.37 0.53 11.45
N ALA A 220 9.88 0.38 12.66
CA ALA A 220 9.23 -0.44 13.69
C ALA A 220 7.89 0.13 14.16
N GLN A 221 7.77 1.47 14.28
CA GLN A 221 6.51 2.14 14.63
C GLN A 221 5.48 2.03 13.50
N GLU A 222 5.92 2.15 12.25
CA GLU A 222 5.06 1.97 11.08
C GLU A 222 4.37 0.60 11.11
N ILE A 223 5.12 -0.49 11.34
CA ILE A 223 4.53 -1.83 11.47
C ILE A 223 3.58 -1.89 12.66
N ALA A 224 4.05 -1.47 13.84
CA ALA A 224 3.29 -1.58 15.09
C ALA A 224 1.92 -0.92 14.99
N PHE A 225 1.87 0.32 14.53
CA PHE A 225 0.63 1.09 14.41
C PHE A 225 -0.27 0.56 13.30
N THR A 226 0.32 0.15 12.17
CA THR A 226 -0.45 -0.43 11.06
C THR A 226 -1.12 -1.74 11.46
N LEU A 227 -0.39 -2.63 12.14
CA LEU A 227 -0.94 -3.92 12.58
C LEU A 227 -1.95 -3.73 13.74
N ALA A 228 -1.75 -2.73 14.62
CA ALA A 228 -2.74 -2.38 15.63
C ALA A 228 -4.07 -1.92 14.99
N ASN A 229 -4.02 -1.01 14.01
CA ASN A 229 -5.19 -0.60 13.23
C ASN A 229 -5.84 -1.80 12.52
N ALA A 230 -5.03 -2.68 11.93
CA ALA A 230 -5.52 -3.88 11.24
C ALA A 230 -6.31 -4.80 12.18
N LYS A 231 -5.83 -5.00 13.41
CA LYS A 231 -6.54 -5.78 14.44
C LYS A 231 -7.90 -5.17 14.75
N GLU A 232 -8.02 -3.85 14.84
CA GLU A 232 -9.30 -3.17 15.09
C GLU A 232 -10.28 -3.33 13.92
N TYR A 233 -9.82 -3.27 12.67
CA TYR A 233 -10.67 -3.57 11.53
C TYR A 233 -11.17 -5.02 11.50
N VAL A 234 -10.30 -5.97 11.84
CA VAL A 234 -10.70 -7.39 11.98
C VAL A 234 -11.75 -7.54 13.08
N ARG A 235 -11.53 -6.93 14.27
CA ARG A 235 -12.50 -6.95 15.38
C ARG A 235 -13.84 -6.34 15.00
N ALA A 236 -13.83 -5.20 14.30
CA ALA A 236 -15.06 -4.54 13.82
C ALA A 236 -15.83 -5.43 12.85
N ALA A 237 -15.17 -6.10 11.93
CA ALA A 237 -15.79 -7.03 10.98
C ALA A 237 -16.38 -8.27 11.68
N LEU A 238 -15.63 -8.85 12.63
CA LEU A 238 -16.12 -9.97 13.45
C LEU A 238 -17.32 -9.55 14.30
N GLY A 239 -17.28 -8.36 14.91
CA GLY A 239 -18.38 -7.77 15.67
C GLY A 239 -19.63 -7.52 14.83
N ALA A 240 -19.48 -7.29 13.52
CA ALA A 240 -20.58 -7.19 12.55
C ALA A 240 -21.08 -8.55 12.07
N GLY A 241 -20.57 -9.67 12.58
CA GLY A 241 -21.01 -11.03 12.27
C GLY A 241 -20.37 -11.68 11.05
N LEU A 242 -19.29 -11.12 10.51
CA LEU A 242 -18.51 -11.74 9.43
C LEU A 242 -17.56 -12.80 10.02
N ALA A 243 -17.39 -13.94 9.36
CA ALA A 243 -16.33 -14.88 9.72
C ALA A 243 -14.97 -14.38 9.17
N VAL A 244 -13.89 -14.65 9.90
CA VAL A 244 -12.55 -14.12 9.54
C VAL A 244 -12.13 -14.50 8.12
N ASP A 245 -12.35 -15.75 7.71
CA ASP A 245 -11.95 -16.23 6.38
C ASP A 245 -12.87 -15.73 5.24
N ASP A 246 -13.96 -15.04 5.57
CA ASP A 246 -14.86 -14.43 4.58
C ASP A 246 -14.30 -13.13 4.00
N PHE A 247 -13.54 -12.37 4.78
CA PHE A 247 -13.02 -11.06 4.37
C PHE A 247 -11.50 -10.95 4.40
N ALA A 248 -10.82 -11.64 5.33
CA ALA A 248 -9.38 -11.51 5.53
C ALA A 248 -8.54 -11.82 4.28
N PRO A 249 -8.92 -12.77 3.38
CA PRO A 249 -8.20 -12.97 2.12
C PRO A 249 -8.15 -11.72 1.21
N ARG A 250 -8.98 -10.71 1.48
CA ARG A 250 -9.08 -9.45 0.73
C ARG A 250 -8.52 -8.24 1.46
N LEU A 251 -8.02 -8.40 2.66
CA LEU A 251 -7.28 -7.33 3.32
C LEU A 251 -5.99 -7.04 2.57
N SER A 252 -5.66 -5.76 2.45
CA SER A 252 -4.39 -5.31 1.90
C SER A 252 -3.80 -4.20 2.76
N PHE A 253 -2.53 -3.91 2.53
CA PHE A 253 -1.76 -2.97 3.33
C PHE A 253 -1.03 -1.97 2.43
N PHE A 254 -0.56 -0.89 3.03
CA PHE A 254 0.19 0.13 2.33
C PHE A 254 1.33 0.64 3.22
N PHE A 255 2.56 0.46 2.75
CA PHE A 255 3.77 0.85 3.47
C PHE A 255 4.62 1.83 2.66
N VAL A 256 5.48 2.57 3.37
CA VAL A 256 6.52 3.38 2.76
C VAL A 256 7.73 2.50 2.40
N ALA A 257 8.55 2.94 1.44
CA ALA A 257 9.92 2.46 1.27
C ALA A 257 10.89 3.64 1.35
N ARG A 258 11.85 3.54 2.27
CA ARG A 258 12.88 4.54 2.53
C ARG A 258 14.23 4.13 1.92
N THR A 259 15.22 5.01 2.02
CA THR A 259 16.59 4.75 1.50
C THR A 259 17.42 3.82 2.38
N THR A 260 16.97 3.50 3.59
CA THR A 260 17.63 2.56 4.52
C THR A 260 17.36 1.11 4.11
N LEU A 261 17.96 0.69 3.00
CA LEU A 261 17.67 -0.54 2.26
C LEU A 261 17.50 -1.78 3.16
N ILE A 262 18.46 -2.05 4.04
CA ILE A 262 18.47 -3.30 4.85
C ILE A 262 17.32 -3.29 5.88
N GLU A 263 17.12 -2.16 6.57
CA GLU A 263 16.05 -2.03 7.55
C GLU A 263 14.66 -2.09 6.89
N GLU A 264 14.50 -1.50 5.71
CA GLU A 264 13.24 -1.56 4.96
C GLU A 264 12.91 -2.97 4.48
N VAL A 265 13.87 -3.70 3.95
CA VAL A 265 13.69 -5.13 3.58
C VAL A 265 13.30 -5.94 4.82
N ALA A 266 14.00 -5.75 5.94
CA ALA A 266 13.70 -6.40 7.21
C ALA A 266 12.29 -6.06 7.72
N LYS A 267 11.88 -4.79 7.60
CA LYS A 267 10.54 -4.31 7.95
C LYS A 267 9.43 -5.10 7.22
N PHE A 268 9.54 -5.25 5.91
CA PHE A 268 8.52 -5.98 5.14
C PHE A 268 8.50 -7.47 5.47
N ARG A 269 9.64 -8.06 5.76
CA ARG A 269 9.76 -9.46 6.21
C ARG A 269 9.11 -9.65 7.58
N ALA A 270 9.44 -8.79 8.55
CA ALA A 270 8.85 -8.79 9.90
C ALA A 270 7.32 -8.57 9.83
N ALA A 271 6.84 -7.61 9.04
CA ALA A 271 5.41 -7.33 8.91
C ALA A 271 4.61 -8.55 8.43
N ARG A 272 5.12 -9.30 7.43
CA ARG A 272 4.46 -10.53 6.95
C ARG A 272 4.41 -11.60 8.04
N ARG A 273 5.52 -11.85 8.73
CA ARG A 273 5.63 -12.85 9.79
C ARG A 273 4.70 -12.52 10.96
N MET A 274 4.72 -11.29 11.43
CA MET A 274 3.83 -10.82 12.50
C MET A 274 2.35 -10.94 12.12
N TRP A 275 1.97 -10.48 10.92
CA TRP A 275 0.58 -10.57 10.47
C TRP A 275 0.09 -12.02 10.37
N ALA A 276 0.91 -12.90 9.82
CA ALA A 276 0.57 -14.32 9.71
C ALA A 276 0.30 -14.96 11.08
N ALA A 277 1.16 -14.66 12.08
CA ALA A 277 0.98 -15.12 13.45
C ALA A 277 -0.28 -14.53 14.09
N ILE A 278 -0.51 -13.22 13.96
CA ILE A 278 -1.72 -12.54 14.46
C ILE A 278 -2.99 -13.20 13.90
N MET A 279 -3.06 -13.38 12.58
CA MET A 279 -4.26 -13.95 11.96
C MET A 279 -4.51 -15.39 12.35
N ARG A 280 -3.47 -16.20 12.43
CA ARG A 280 -3.58 -17.62 12.83
C ARG A 280 -3.88 -17.75 14.32
N ASP A 281 -3.12 -17.10 15.18
CA ASP A 281 -3.06 -17.40 16.61
C ASP A 281 -4.06 -16.55 17.44
N GLU A 282 -4.32 -15.29 17.02
CA GLU A 282 -5.28 -14.42 17.73
C GLU A 282 -6.70 -14.51 17.12
N PHE A 283 -6.81 -14.53 15.78
CA PHE A 283 -8.11 -14.50 15.11
C PHE A 283 -8.57 -15.87 14.58
N GLY A 284 -7.76 -16.92 14.69
CA GLY A 284 -8.14 -18.28 14.30
C GLY A 284 -8.37 -18.49 12.81
N ALA A 285 -7.72 -17.68 11.95
CA ALA A 285 -7.86 -17.80 10.51
C ALA A 285 -7.29 -19.13 10.00
N ALA A 286 -8.17 -19.96 9.43
CA ALA A 286 -7.84 -21.29 8.93
C ALA A 286 -7.36 -21.29 7.47
N ASP A 287 -7.89 -20.36 6.64
CA ASP A 287 -7.46 -20.22 5.26
C ASP A 287 -6.06 -19.54 5.21
N PRO A 288 -5.03 -20.19 4.63
CA PRO A 288 -3.71 -19.56 4.50
C PRO A 288 -3.74 -18.20 3.78
N ARG A 289 -4.71 -17.98 2.88
CA ARG A 289 -4.88 -16.68 2.21
C ARG A 289 -5.26 -15.55 3.15
N SER A 290 -5.93 -15.87 4.27
CA SER A 290 -6.28 -14.93 5.35
C SER A 290 -5.06 -14.48 6.16
N GLN A 291 -4.00 -15.30 6.19
CA GLN A 291 -2.76 -15.04 6.91
C GLN A 291 -1.74 -14.24 6.08
N MET A 292 -1.99 -14.08 4.79
CA MET A 292 -1.08 -13.38 3.86
C MET A 292 -1.20 -11.87 4.01
N LEU A 293 -0.09 -11.18 4.25
CA LEU A 293 0.00 -9.73 4.20
C LEU A 293 0.32 -9.28 2.78
N ARG A 294 -0.70 -8.87 2.03
CA ARG A 294 -0.55 -8.25 0.69
C ARG A 294 -0.38 -6.77 0.86
N PHE A 295 0.63 -6.18 0.23
CA PHE A 295 0.84 -4.75 0.39
C PHE A 295 1.26 -4.04 -0.89
N HIS A 296 0.83 -2.79 -0.95
CA HIS A 296 1.34 -1.76 -1.84
C HIS A 296 2.49 -1.04 -1.15
N THR A 297 3.45 -0.57 -1.93
CA THR A 297 4.52 0.30 -1.43
C THR A 297 4.57 1.58 -2.27
N GLN A 298 4.76 2.70 -1.59
CA GLN A 298 5.17 3.96 -2.20
C GLN A 298 6.54 4.36 -1.66
N THR A 299 7.39 4.87 -2.53
CA THR A 299 8.68 5.44 -2.13
C THR A 299 8.47 6.68 -1.25
N ALA A 300 9.35 6.90 -0.28
CA ALA A 300 9.21 7.96 0.73
C ALA A 300 9.34 9.35 0.12
N GLY A 301 8.28 10.14 0.18
CA GLY A 301 8.30 11.55 -0.24
C GLY A 301 9.09 12.42 0.74
N VAL A 302 8.97 12.17 2.04
CA VAL A 302 9.66 12.91 3.10
C VAL A 302 11.19 12.92 3.00
N GLN A 303 11.78 11.95 2.28
CA GLN A 303 13.23 11.89 2.05
C GLN A 303 13.70 12.60 0.77
N LEU A 304 12.77 13.12 -0.03
CA LEU A 304 13.10 13.86 -1.24
C LEU A 304 13.34 15.35 -0.93
N THR A 305 14.26 15.97 -1.67
CA THR A 305 14.65 17.36 -1.42
C THR A 305 14.32 18.23 -2.63
N ALA A 306 13.95 19.48 -2.35
CA ALA A 306 13.76 20.50 -3.39
C ALA A 306 15.11 20.96 -4.00
N GLN A 307 16.20 20.87 -3.20
CA GLN A 307 17.54 21.18 -3.68
C GLN A 307 18.10 20.01 -4.48
N GLN A 308 18.64 20.30 -5.67
CA GLN A 308 19.18 19.29 -6.59
C GLN A 308 18.17 18.16 -6.86
N PRO A 309 16.98 18.48 -7.41
CA PRO A 309 15.89 17.53 -7.52
C PRO A 309 16.23 16.30 -8.36
N GLU A 310 17.15 16.41 -9.31
CA GLU A 310 17.61 15.28 -10.15
C GLU A 310 18.25 14.16 -9.30
N VAL A 311 18.87 14.50 -8.17
CA VAL A 311 19.45 13.51 -7.24
C VAL A 311 18.36 12.65 -6.60
N ASN A 312 17.11 13.12 -6.56
CA ASN A 312 15.98 12.32 -6.09
C ASN A 312 15.74 11.06 -6.95
N ILE A 313 16.17 11.05 -8.22
CA ILE A 313 16.10 9.84 -9.06
C ILE A 313 16.89 8.70 -8.40
N ALA A 314 18.08 8.97 -7.90
CA ALA A 314 18.90 7.98 -7.19
C ALA A 314 18.23 7.54 -5.87
N ARG A 315 17.66 8.48 -5.09
CA ARG A 315 16.94 8.16 -3.85
C ARG A 315 15.75 7.26 -4.12
N VAL A 316 14.89 7.62 -5.07
CA VAL A 316 13.71 6.86 -5.47
C VAL A 316 14.10 5.47 -5.99
N THR A 317 15.21 5.35 -6.73
CA THR A 317 15.69 4.05 -7.20
C THR A 317 16.07 3.13 -6.03
N VAL A 318 16.79 3.64 -5.03
CA VAL A 318 17.12 2.86 -3.82
C VAL A 318 15.88 2.48 -3.02
N GLN A 319 14.94 3.40 -2.86
CA GLN A 319 13.65 3.14 -2.18
C GLN A 319 12.83 2.07 -2.93
N ALA A 320 12.75 2.17 -4.25
CA ALA A 320 12.06 1.17 -5.07
C ALA A 320 12.74 -0.21 -4.99
N LEU A 321 14.07 -0.23 -4.97
CA LEU A 321 14.86 -1.45 -4.77
C LEU A 321 14.54 -2.10 -3.41
N ALA A 322 14.43 -1.31 -2.34
CA ALA A 322 14.04 -1.81 -1.01
C ALA A 322 12.64 -2.43 -1.04
N ALA A 323 11.68 -1.80 -1.70
CA ALA A 323 10.31 -2.32 -1.84
C ALA A 323 10.29 -3.65 -2.60
N VAL A 324 11.03 -3.75 -3.70
CA VAL A 324 11.11 -4.95 -4.54
C VAL A 324 11.78 -6.10 -3.78
N LEU A 325 12.95 -5.87 -3.19
CA LEU A 325 13.64 -6.86 -2.36
C LEU A 325 12.83 -7.23 -1.11
N GLY A 326 11.97 -6.33 -0.64
CA GLY A 326 11.01 -6.56 0.42
C GLY A 326 9.77 -7.35 0.01
N GLY A 327 9.55 -7.62 -1.28
CA GLY A 327 8.47 -8.48 -1.77
C GLY A 327 7.10 -7.79 -1.90
N THR A 328 7.04 -6.52 -2.27
CA THR A 328 5.79 -5.77 -2.51
C THR A 328 4.94 -6.35 -3.65
N GLN A 329 3.61 -6.26 -3.56
CA GLN A 329 2.70 -6.70 -4.63
C GLN A 329 2.39 -5.61 -5.65
N SER A 330 2.50 -4.34 -5.24
CA SER A 330 2.40 -3.21 -6.17
C SER A 330 3.28 -2.06 -5.69
N LEU A 331 3.76 -1.24 -6.62
CA LEU A 331 4.71 -0.17 -6.33
C LEU A 331 4.30 1.12 -7.04
N HIS A 332 4.40 2.23 -6.31
CA HIS A 332 4.44 3.58 -6.84
C HIS A 332 5.82 4.20 -6.54
N THR A 333 6.41 4.82 -7.54
CA THR A 333 7.65 5.59 -7.42
C THR A 333 7.33 7.08 -7.53
N ASN A 334 7.74 7.86 -6.53
CA ASN A 334 7.60 9.32 -6.56
C ASN A 334 8.43 9.91 -7.71
N ALA A 335 7.95 10.98 -8.28
CA ALA A 335 8.70 11.73 -9.27
C ALA A 335 9.84 12.52 -8.60
N TYR A 336 10.90 12.82 -9.34
CA TYR A 336 12.05 13.52 -8.76
C TYR A 336 11.74 14.97 -8.32
N ASP A 337 10.65 15.55 -8.86
CA ASP A 337 10.16 16.89 -8.52
C ASP A 337 9.08 16.89 -7.42
N GLU A 338 8.83 15.76 -6.75
CA GLU A 338 7.83 15.58 -5.70
C GLU A 338 7.91 16.64 -4.58
N ALA A 339 9.13 17.01 -4.20
CA ALA A 339 9.34 18.03 -3.15
C ALA A 339 9.09 19.47 -3.61
N ILE A 340 8.76 19.68 -4.89
CA ILE A 340 8.57 21.00 -5.48
C ILE A 340 7.10 21.25 -5.82
N ALA A 341 6.48 20.30 -6.55
CA ALA A 341 5.11 20.43 -7.06
C ALA A 341 4.56 19.09 -7.54
N LEU A 342 3.33 19.10 -8.08
CA LEU A 342 2.79 17.96 -8.82
C LEU A 342 3.74 17.61 -10.00
N PRO A 343 3.92 16.30 -10.30
CA PRO A 343 4.93 15.87 -11.23
C PRO A 343 4.73 16.41 -12.65
N SER A 344 5.82 16.91 -13.23
CA SER A 344 5.88 17.19 -14.65
C SER A 344 5.72 15.91 -15.48
N ALA A 345 5.33 16.04 -16.75
CA ALA A 345 5.22 14.87 -17.64
C ALA A 345 6.54 14.12 -17.81
N GLN A 346 7.68 14.82 -17.78
CA GLN A 346 9.01 14.22 -17.82
C GLN A 346 9.31 13.47 -16.53
N ALA A 347 9.07 14.08 -15.38
CA ALA A 347 9.33 13.48 -14.07
C ALA A 347 8.46 12.23 -13.85
N ALA A 348 7.17 12.28 -14.17
CA ALA A 348 6.26 11.14 -14.11
C ALA A 348 6.73 9.97 -15.01
N ARG A 349 7.22 10.28 -16.22
CA ARG A 349 7.78 9.27 -17.13
C ARG A 349 9.04 8.63 -16.56
N LEU A 350 9.97 9.40 -15.98
CA LEU A 350 11.18 8.85 -15.36
C LEU A 350 10.85 8.00 -14.14
N ALA A 351 9.88 8.40 -13.30
CA ALA A 351 9.40 7.60 -12.19
C ALA A 351 8.87 6.23 -12.64
N LEU A 352 8.06 6.20 -13.72
CA LEU A 352 7.59 4.94 -14.32
C LEU A 352 8.77 4.10 -14.86
N ARG A 353 9.71 4.73 -15.57
CA ARG A 353 10.88 4.03 -16.14
C ARG A 353 11.77 3.44 -15.06
N THR A 354 11.92 4.08 -13.90
CA THR A 354 12.65 3.52 -12.75
C THR A 354 12.12 2.14 -12.38
N GLN A 355 10.81 1.96 -12.28
CA GLN A 355 10.24 0.64 -12.01
C GLN A 355 10.51 -0.36 -13.15
N GLN A 356 10.43 0.09 -14.40
CA GLN A 356 10.63 -0.78 -15.57
C GLN A 356 12.09 -1.23 -15.70
N VAL A 357 13.06 -0.36 -15.37
CA VAL A 357 14.48 -0.75 -15.29
C VAL A 357 14.67 -1.87 -14.25
N LEU A 358 14.13 -1.68 -13.03
CA LEU A 358 14.20 -2.69 -11.98
C LEU A 358 13.53 -4.02 -12.39
N ALA A 359 12.41 -3.96 -13.10
CA ALA A 359 11.65 -5.15 -13.49
C ALA A 359 12.27 -5.91 -14.68
N HIS A 360 12.90 -5.22 -15.63
CA HIS A 360 13.25 -5.79 -16.93
C HIS A 360 14.74 -5.76 -17.30
N GLU A 361 15.53 -4.92 -16.61
CA GLU A 361 16.97 -4.77 -16.90
C GLU A 361 17.86 -5.31 -15.77
N THR A 362 17.25 -5.82 -14.67
CA THR A 362 17.97 -6.45 -13.56
C THR A 362 17.50 -7.89 -13.36
N ASP A 363 18.22 -8.64 -12.52
CA ASP A 363 17.90 -10.02 -12.13
C ASP A 363 16.98 -10.11 -10.88
N LEU A 364 16.40 -8.99 -10.41
CA LEU A 364 15.54 -8.95 -9.21
C LEU A 364 14.32 -9.83 -9.29
N THR A 365 13.86 -10.16 -10.50
CA THR A 365 12.71 -11.06 -10.73
C THR A 365 13.11 -12.51 -10.96
N ALA A 366 14.42 -12.82 -10.96
CA ALA A 366 14.92 -14.16 -11.30
C ALA A 366 14.81 -15.17 -10.15
N THR A 367 14.76 -14.69 -8.90
CA THR A 367 14.64 -15.56 -7.71
C THR A 367 13.75 -14.91 -6.65
N ALA A 368 13.08 -15.75 -5.84
CA ALA A 368 12.31 -15.28 -4.70
C ALA A 368 13.24 -15.07 -3.49
N ASP A 369 13.09 -13.90 -2.84
CA ASP A 369 13.80 -13.54 -1.60
C ASP A 369 15.33 -13.79 -1.67
N PRO A 370 16.07 -13.03 -2.50
CA PRO A 370 17.50 -13.23 -2.68
C PRO A 370 18.33 -12.98 -1.41
N PHE A 371 17.77 -12.33 -0.40
CA PHE A 371 18.43 -12.04 0.88
C PHE A 371 18.16 -13.07 1.97
N ALA A 372 17.39 -14.13 1.68
CA ALA A 372 17.12 -15.18 2.64
C ALA A 372 18.41 -15.82 3.20
N GLY A 373 18.51 -15.89 4.52
CA GLY A 373 19.68 -16.45 5.21
C GLY A 373 20.87 -15.50 5.33
N SER A 374 20.75 -14.24 4.88
CA SER A 374 21.74 -13.21 5.20
C SER A 374 21.72 -12.93 6.70
N TYR A 375 22.83 -13.16 7.40
CA TYR A 375 22.95 -12.93 8.85
C TYR A 375 22.48 -11.52 9.24
N ALA A 376 22.85 -10.50 8.48
CA ALA A 376 22.46 -9.12 8.74
C ALA A 376 20.96 -8.88 8.54
N VAL A 377 20.37 -9.42 7.46
CA VAL A 377 18.96 -9.22 7.15
C VAL A 377 18.07 -9.98 8.15
N GLU A 378 18.44 -11.21 8.49
CA GLU A 378 17.66 -11.99 9.45
C GLU A 378 17.75 -11.40 10.86
N SER A 379 18.93 -10.94 11.31
CA SER A 379 19.08 -10.23 12.58
C SER A 379 18.25 -8.95 12.62
N MET A 380 18.31 -8.13 11.57
CA MET A 380 17.51 -6.91 11.50
C MET A 380 16.01 -7.22 11.44
N THR A 381 15.60 -8.32 10.80
CA THR A 381 14.19 -8.76 10.77
C THR A 381 13.68 -9.08 12.17
N ASP A 382 14.44 -9.83 12.96
CA ASP A 382 14.10 -10.17 14.35
C ASP A 382 14.09 -8.93 15.26
N ASP A 383 15.07 -8.05 15.10
CA ASP A 383 15.15 -6.82 15.88
C ASP A 383 13.98 -5.86 15.60
N VAL A 384 13.60 -5.69 14.32
CA VAL A 384 12.46 -4.86 13.91
C VAL A 384 11.16 -5.46 14.41
N GLU A 385 10.97 -6.78 14.29
CA GLU A 385 9.80 -7.48 14.83
C GLU A 385 9.68 -7.30 16.34
N ALA A 386 10.75 -7.55 17.10
CA ALA A 386 10.75 -7.38 18.54
C ALA A 386 10.50 -5.91 18.96
N ALA A 387 10.97 -4.95 18.19
CA ALA A 387 10.72 -3.53 18.46
C ALA A 387 9.26 -3.15 18.15
N ALA A 388 8.68 -3.70 17.08
CA ALA A 388 7.29 -3.46 16.70
C ALA A 388 6.31 -4.10 17.68
N ASP A 389 6.59 -5.33 18.12
CA ASP A 389 5.76 -6.06 19.10
C ASP A 389 5.68 -5.29 20.43
N ARG A 390 6.82 -4.83 20.96
CA ARG A 390 6.85 -4.01 22.19
C ARG A 390 6.03 -2.71 22.07
N LYS A 391 5.93 -2.11 20.88
CA LYS A 391 5.19 -0.86 20.65
C LYS A 391 3.71 -1.07 20.39
N SER A 392 3.31 -2.26 19.98
CA SER A 392 1.88 -2.61 19.79
C SER A 392 1.14 -2.91 21.11
N VAL A 393 1.85 -2.99 22.22
CA VAL A 393 1.31 -3.30 23.57
C VAL A 393 1.05 -2.03 24.40
N VAL A 394 1.31 -0.83 23.85
CA VAL A 394 1.09 0.44 24.56
C VAL A 394 -0.21 1.09 24.13
#